data_8e20157998eac1950bf6416c68ea7b0b
#
_entry.id   8e20157998eac1950bf6416c68ea7b0b
#
_cell.length_a   1.000
_cell.length_b   1.000
_cell.length_c   1.000
_cell.angle_alpha   90.00
_cell.angle_beta   90.00
_cell.angle_gamma   90.00
#
_symmetry.space_group_name_H-M   'P 1'
#
loop_
_entity.id
_entity.type
_entity.pdbx_description
1 polymer ?
#
loop_
_entity_poly.entity_id
_entity_poly.type
_entity_poly.pdbx_seq_one_letter_code
_entity_poly.pdbx_strand_id
1 'polypeptide(L)'
;RPDSDILLGKPMPIAAVGTFYREHTGPFDPGRQLQWLIDSDARLAQYLEFAKAQNQRLRVNLELDVGLRRGGFGDAASLHAPLQTIHDHRQHLEFAGYMGYDAHLMGLPGFIEAREKPRVRARYQAAVDVLQSRFPSLLHDRLTFNGAGSPTFRHYEGEALLNDLSAGTCLMKPTHYDLPVLADFEASSFIATPFLKRLQGGRIPTL
;
A
#
# COMPACT_ATOMS: atom_id res chain seq x y z
N ARG A 1 8.63 9.74 -14.67
CA ARG A 1 9.85 9.12 -15.24
C ARG A 1 9.44 7.88 -16.04
N PRO A 2 10.08 7.56 -17.18
CA PRO A 2 9.68 6.44 -18.03
C PRO A 2 9.84 5.06 -17.36
N ASP A 3 10.63 4.96 -16.30
CA ASP A 3 10.88 3.70 -15.58
C ASP A 3 10.15 3.63 -14.22
N SER A 4 9.23 4.58 -13.93
CA SER A 4 8.46 4.55 -12.69
C SER A 4 7.44 3.41 -12.74
N ASP A 5 7.32 2.68 -11.64
CA ASP A 5 6.21 1.76 -11.37
C ASP A 5 5.44 2.31 -10.16
N ILE A 6 4.16 2.58 -10.33
CA ILE A 6 3.32 3.27 -9.34
C ILE A 6 2.32 2.28 -8.77
N LEU A 7 2.46 1.96 -7.49
CA LEU A 7 1.43 1.25 -6.73
C LEU A 7 0.54 2.28 -6.03
N LEU A 8 -0.76 2.23 -6.29
CA LEU A 8 -1.73 3.05 -5.54
C LEU A 8 -1.93 2.46 -4.15
N GLY A 9 -1.65 3.25 -3.12
CA GLY A 9 -1.74 2.83 -1.72
C GLY A 9 -3.17 2.75 -1.15
N LYS A 10 -4.19 2.94 -1.99
CA LYS A 10 -5.62 2.79 -1.64
C LYS A 10 -6.41 2.26 -2.82
N PRO A 11 -7.41 1.40 -2.57
CA PRO A 11 -8.34 0.95 -3.60
C PRO A 11 -9.11 2.13 -4.20
N MET A 12 -9.23 2.15 -5.52
CA MET A 12 -9.96 3.19 -6.24
C MET A 12 -11.34 2.70 -6.68
N PRO A 13 -12.38 3.57 -6.61
CA PRO A 13 -13.68 3.26 -7.20
C PRO A 13 -13.53 3.03 -8.71
N ILE A 14 -14.26 2.06 -9.27
CA ILE A 14 -14.17 1.73 -10.70
C ILE A 14 -14.52 2.91 -11.61
N ALA A 15 -15.38 3.81 -11.18
CA ALA A 15 -15.68 5.04 -11.91
C ALA A 15 -14.44 5.94 -12.08
N ALA A 16 -13.58 6.02 -11.05
CA ALA A 16 -12.33 6.79 -11.13
C ALA A 16 -11.33 6.12 -12.09
N VAL A 17 -11.26 4.78 -12.10
CA VAL A 17 -10.47 4.02 -13.06
C VAL A 17 -10.94 4.32 -14.50
N GLY A 18 -12.23 4.26 -14.74
CA GLY A 18 -12.82 4.58 -16.05
C GLY A 18 -12.54 6.02 -16.49
N THR A 19 -12.63 6.99 -15.58
CA THR A 19 -12.27 8.39 -15.86
C THR A 19 -10.79 8.52 -16.20
N PHE A 20 -9.92 7.89 -15.42
CA PHE A 20 -8.48 7.92 -15.69
C PHE A 20 -8.15 7.40 -17.11
N TYR A 21 -8.62 6.20 -17.48
CA TYR A 21 -8.33 5.64 -18.81
C TYR A 21 -8.93 6.44 -19.97
N ARG A 22 -10.06 7.09 -19.76
CA ARG A 22 -10.69 7.94 -20.78
C ARG A 22 -9.94 9.26 -21.00
N GLU A 23 -9.38 9.84 -19.94
CA GLU A 23 -8.78 11.17 -19.95
C GLU A 23 -7.25 11.15 -20.06
N HIS A 24 -6.64 10.00 -19.84
CA HIS A 24 -5.19 9.87 -19.91
C HIS A 24 -4.67 10.00 -21.33
N THR A 25 -3.80 10.98 -21.57
CA THR A 25 -3.20 11.28 -22.91
C THR A 25 -1.68 11.44 -22.86
N GLY A 26 -1.05 11.25 -21.71
CA GLY A 26 0.39 11.46 -21.53
C GLY A 26 1.24 10.24 -21.95
N PRO A 27 2.58 10.37 -21.85
CA PRO A 27 3.52 9.30 -22.18
C PRO A 27 3.59 8.17 -21.12
N PHE A 28 2.86 8.32 -20.03
CA PHE A 28 2.76 7.31 -19.00
C PHE A 28 1.97 6.10 -19.51
N ASP A 29 2.54 4.92 -19.41
CA ASP A 29 1.89 3.67 -19.83
C ASP A 29 1.25 2.96 -18.61
N PRO A 30 -0.05 3.13 -18.39
CA PRO A 30 -0.71 2.54 -17.23
C PRO A 30 -0.73 1.01 -17.26
N GLY A 31 -0.68 0.38 -18.42
CA GLY A 31 -0.59 -1.07 -18.57
C GLY A 31 0.74 -1.63 -18.06
N ARG A 32 1.78 -0.81 -18.00
CA ARG A 32 3.12 -1.19 -17.56
C ARG A 32 3.53 -0.57 -16.23
N GLN A 33 3.07 0.65 -15.94
CA GLN A 33 3.60 1.51 -14.89
C GLN A 33 2.62 1.76 -13.74
N LEU A 34 1.39 1.23 -13.79
CA LEU A 34 0.37 1.45 -12.76
C LEU A 34 -0.12 0.12 -12.18
N GLN A 35 -0.10 0.04 -10.87
CA GLN A 35 -0.65 -1.09 -10.11
C GLN A 35 -1.88 -0.61 -9.33
N TRP A 36 -3.01 -1.25 -9.59
CA TRP A 36 -4.27 -0.98 -8.93
C TRP A 36 -4.40 -1.84 -7.68
N LEU A 37 -4.67 -1.22 -6.53
CA LEU A 37 -4.85 -1.95 -5.27
C LEU A 37 -6.26 -2.54 -5.19
N ILE A 38 -6.33 -3.82 -4.86
CA ILE A 38 -7.55 -4.61 -4.74
C ILE A 38 -7.67 -5.12 -3.31
N ASP A 39 -8.74 -4.75 -2.64
CA ASP A 39 -9.01 -5.06 -1.23
C ASP A 39 -10.07 -6.15 -1.01
N SER A 40 -10.73 -6.61 -2.07
CA SER A 40 -11.82 -7.59 -1.98
C SER A 40 -12.12 -8.26 -3.31
N ASP A 41 -12.76 -9.44 -3.26
CA ASP A 41 -13.23 -10.16 -4.45
C ASP A 41 -14.24 -9.34 -5.25
N ALA A 42 -15.12 -8.59 -4.58
CA ALA A 42 -16.10 -7.73 -5.24
C ALA A 42 -15.42 -6.63 -6.06
N ARG A 43 -14.33 -6.03 -5.52
CA ARG A 43 -13.55 -5.04 -6.28
C ARG A 43 -12.82 -5.69 -7.43
N LEU A 44 -12.21 -6.85 -7.23
CA LEU A 44 -11.53 -7.58 -8.31
C LEU A 44 -12.49 -7.88 -9.48
N ALA A 45 -13.72 -8.31 -9.16
CA ALA A 45 -14.74 -8.56 -10.18
C ALA A 45 -15.09 -7.29 -10.98
N GLN A 46 -15.24 -6.13 -10.32
CA GLN A 46 -15.48 -4.85 -10.99
C GLN A 46 -14.34 -4.47 -11.94
N TYR A 47 -13.08 -4.68 -11.50
CA TYR A 47 -11.90 -4.40 -12.31
C TYR A 47 -11.78 -5.36 -13.50
N LEU A 48 -12.09 -6.63 -13.31
CA LEU A 48 -12.11 -7.62 -14.38
C LEU A 48 -13.15 -7.28 -15.46
N GLU A 49 -14.37 -6.94 -15.05
CA GLU A 49 -15.43 -6.54 -16.01
C GLU A 49 -15.06 -5.26 -16.78
N PHE A 50 -14.46 -4.28 -16.10
CA PHE A 50 -13.94 -3.09 -16.75
C PHE A 50 -12.82 -3.44 -17.74
N ALA A 51 -11.86 -4.28 -17.35
CA ALA A 51 -10.75 -4.69 -18.20
C ALA A 51 -11.24 -5.42 -19.46
N LYS A 52 -12.23 -6.30 -19.34
CA LYS A 52 -12.88 -6.98 -20.47
C LYS A 52 -13.58 -5.98 -21.38
N ALA A 53 -14.41 -5.09 -20.82
CA ALA A 53 -15.20 -4.13 -21.58
C ALA A 53 -14.32 -3.12 -22.36
N GLN A 54 -13.16 -2.76 -21.83
CA GLN A 54 -12.23 -1.82 -22.44
C GLN A 54 -11.11 -2.52 -23.23
N ASN A 55 -11.09 -3.85 -23.28
CA ASN A 55 -10.00 -4.65 -23.83
C ASN A 55 -8.62 -4.20 -23.29
N GLN A 56 -8.55 -3.93 -21.99
CA GLN A 56 -7.33 -3.51 -21.29
C GLN A 56 -6.76 -4.68 -20.49
N ARG A 57 -5.47 -4.62 -20.20
CA ARG A 57 -4.82 -5.48 -19.23
C ARG A 57 -4.41 -4.64 -18.04
N LEU A 58 -5.03 -4.91 -16.87
CA LEU A 58 -4.78 -4.16 -15.64
C LEU A 58 -3.78 -4.91 -14.76
N ARG A 59 -2.79 -4.20 -14.24
CA ARG A 59 -1.89 -4.71 -13.21
C ARG A 59 -2.55 -4.51 -11.85
N VAL A 60 -2.79 -5.59 -11.14
CA VAL A 60 -3.51 -5.60 -9.87
C VAL A 60 -2.61 -6.10 -8.74
N ASN A 61 -2.57 -5.37 -7.64
CA ASN A 61 -1.86 -5.70 -6.42
C ASN A 61 -2.90 -5.98 -5.33
N LEU A 62 -2.77 -7.10 -4.60
CA LEU A 62 -3.75 -7.48 -3.58
C LEU A 62 -3.35 -6.90 -2.22
N GLU A 63 -4.29 -6.17 -1.58
CA GLU A 63 -4.10 -5.66 -0.22
C GLU A 63 -4.22 -6.79 0.79
N LEU A 64 -3.25 -6.90 1.69
CA LEU A 64 -3.25 -7.85 2.81
C LEU A 64 -3.63 -7.13 4.10
N ASP A 65 -4.59 -7.66 4.85
CA ASP A 65 -4.79 -7.24 6.24
C ASP A 65 -3.73 -7.90 7.14
N VAL A 66 -2.62 -7.22 7.28
CA VAL A 66 -1.51 -7.67 8.15
C VAL A 66 -1.76 -7.39 9.64
N GLY A 67 -2.95 -6.87 9.98
CA GLY A 67 -3.38 -6.62 11.36
C GLY A 67 -3.96 -5.24 11.61
N LEU A 68 -3.86 -4.31 10.67
CA LEU A 68 -4.42 -2.96 10.76
C LEU A 68 -5.96 -2.95 10.71
N ARG A 69 -6.56 -3.98 10.09
CA ARG A 69 -8.02 -4.10 9.90
C ARG A 69 -8.64 -2.91 9.14
N ARG A 70 -7.87 -2.37 8.20
CA ARG A 70 -8.34 -1.28 7.34
C ARG A 70 -9.11 -1.79 6.13
N GLY A 71 -8.74 -2.95 5.61
CA GLY A 71 -9.25 -3.61 4.43
C GLY A 71 -8.28 -4.70 4.01
N GLY A 72 -8.56 -5.33 2.88
CA GLY A 72 -7.70 -6.36 2.31
C GLY A 72 -8.06 -7.79 2.73
N PHE A 73 -7.31 -8.74 2.19
CA PHE A 73 -7.49 -10.16 2.44
C PHE A 73 -6.87 -10.54 3.79
N GLY A 74 -7.67 -11.12 4.68
CA GLY A 74 -7.31 -11.28 6.10
C GLY A 74 -6.44 -12.49 6.41
N ASP A 75 -6.43 -13.49 5.53
CA ASP A 75 -5.66 -14.73 5.71
C ASP A 75 -5.28 -15.38 4.38
N ALA A 76 -4.44 -16.41 4.48
CA ALA A 76 -3.96 -17.16 3.31
C ALA A 76 -5.10 -17.86 2.53
N ALA A 77 -6.17 -18.30 3.20
CA ALA A 77 -7.28 -18.97 2.56
C ALA A 77 -8.09 -18.02 1.68
N SER A 78 -8.27 -16.78 2.12
CA SER A 78 -9.00 -15.74 1.39
C SER A 78 -8.31 -15.30 0.08
N LEU A 79 -7.01 -15.61 -0.08
CA LEU A 79 -6.25 -15.29 -1.29
C LEU A 79 -6.48 -16.28 -2.44
N HIS A 80 -7.05 -17.45 -2.17
CA HIS A 80 -7.25 -18.48 -3.21
C HIS A 80 -8.15 -18.00 -4.35
N ALA A 81 -9.33 -17.46 -4.01
CA ALA A 81 -10.29 -17.02 -5.01
C ALA A 81 -9.77 -15.87 -5.90
N PRO A 82 -9.21 -14.77 -5.34
CA PRO A 82 -8.67 -13.68 -6.16
C PRO A 82 -7.47 -14.11 -7.01
N LEU A 83 -6.54 -14.91 -6.49
CA LEU A 83 -5.41 -15.42 -7.27
C LEU A 83 -5.87 -16.35 -8.39
N GLN A 84 -6.86 -17.22 -8.14
CA GLN A 84 -7.46 -18.07 -9.18
C GLN A 84 -8.13 -17.20 -10.26
N THR A 85 -8.90 -16.18 -9.88
CA THR A 85 -9.53 -15.26 -10.82
C THR A 85 -8.49 -14.56 -11.71
N ILE A 86 -7.39 -14.08 -11.13
CA ILE A 86 -6.30 -13.45 -11.89
C ILE A 86 -5.65 -14.48 -12.82
N HIS A 87 -5.39 -15.68 -12.32
CA HIS A 87 -4.80 -16.76 -13.10
C HIS A 87 -5.65 -17.12 -14.33
N ASP A 88 -6.97 -17.23 -14.17
CA ASP A 88 -7.88 -17.64 -15.24
C ASP A 88 -8.13 -16.52 -16.26
N HIS A 89 -7.87 -15.27 -15.87
CA HIS A 89 -8.11 -14.09 -16.70
C HIS A 89 -6.83 -13.28 -17.02
N ARG A 90 -5.69 -13.99 -17.20
CA ARG A 90 -4.37 -13.35 -17.46
C ARG A 90 -4.31 -12.45 -18.69
N GLN A 91 -5.23 -12.58 -19.62
CA GLN A 91 -5.36 -11.66 -20.75
C GLN A 91 -5.87 -10.27 -20.34
N HIS A 92 -6.56 -10.15 -19.20
CA HIS A 92 -7.16 -8.91 -18.70
C HIS A 92 -6.58 -8.45 -17.36
N LEU A 93 -6.03 -9.37 -16.57
CA LEU A 93 -5.44 -9.07 -15.27
C LEU A 93 -4.00 -9.59 -15.19
N GLU A 94 -3.09 -8.75 -14.72
CA GLU A 94 -1.73 -9.14 -14.35
C GLU A 94 -1.60 -9.06 -12.82
N PHE A 95 -1.22 -10.16 -12.20
CA PHE A 95 -0.86 -10.12 -10.80
C PHE A 95 0.43 -9.30 -10.63
N ALA A 96 0.36 -8.20 -9.89
CA ALA A 96 1.49 -7.29 -9.69
C ALA A 96 2.15 -7.46 -8.32
N GLY A 97 1.54 -8.18 -7.38
CA GLY A 97 2.10 -8.44 -6.07
C GLY A 97 1.13 -8.26 -4.91
N TYR A 98 1.71 -8.01 -3.74
CA TYR A 98 0.98 -7.77 -2.49
C TYR A 98 1.36 -6.43 -1.85
N MET A 99 0.40 -5.83 -1.14
CA MET A 99 0.63 -4.66 -0.29
C MET A 99 0.08 -4.91 1.11
N GLY A 100 0.90 -4.73 2.15
CA GLY A 100 0.49 -4.84 3.55
C GLY A 100 0.89 -3.60 4.35
N TYR A 101 -0.08 -2.84 4.87
CA TYR A 101 0.18 -1.63 5.65
C TYR A 101 0.06 -1.90 7.15
N ASP A 102 1.11 -1.69 7.91
CA ASP A 102 1.27 -2.09 9.32
C ASP A 102 1.29 -0.93 10.33
N ALA A 103 0.67 0.20 10.00
CA ALA A 103 0.66 1.39 10.86
C ALA A 103 0.10 1.18 12.28
N HIS A 104 -0.64 0.09 12.51
CA HIS A 104 -1.11 -0.27 13.84
C HIS A 104 0.02 -0.60 14.83
N LEU A 105 1.23 -0.84 14.35
CA LEU A 105 2.42 -1.01 15.20
C LEU A 105 2.89 0.32 15.80
N MET A 106 2.47 1.45 15.22
CA MET A 106 2.88 2.77 15.69
C MET A 106 2.35 3.04 17.10
N GLY A 107 3.27 3.43 18.01
CA GLY A 107 2.91 3.83 19.38
C GLY A 107 2.48 2.70 20.29
N LEU A 108 2.64 1.45 19.87
CA LEU A 108 2.42 0.31 20.77
C LEU A 108 3.49 0.30 21.88
N PRO A 109 3.12 -0.10 23.12
CA PRO A 109 4.11 -0.44 24.14
C PRO A 109 5.07 -1.51 23.62
N GLY A 110 6.37 -1.39 23.91
CA GLY A 110 7.40 -2.24 23.32
C GLY A 110 7.17 -3.75 23.45
N PHE A 111 6.57 -4.21 24.56
CA PHE A 111 6.24 -5.63 24.76
C PHE A 111 5.08 -6.10 23.86
N ILE A 112 4.15 -5.20 23.48
CA ILE A 112 3.06 -5.49 22.54
C ILE A 112 3.62 -5.47 21.10
N GLU A 113 4.42 -4.47 20.77
CA GLU A 113 5.08 -4.36 19.47
C GLU A 113 5.94 -5.60 19.17
N ALA A 114 6.75 -6.04 20.15
CA ALA A 114 7.58 -7.23 20.03
C ALA A 114 6.79 -8.52 19.73
N ARG A 115 5.52 -8.57 20.13
CA ARG A 115 4.60 -9.67 19.84
C ARG A 115 3.87 -9.51 18.52
N GLU A 116 3.46 -8.31 18.15
CA GLU A 116 2.68 -8.05 16.94
C GLU A 116 3.55 -8.02 15.67
N LYS A 117 4.76 -7.51 15.75
CA LYS A 117 5.69 -7.44 14.62
C LYS A 117 5.95 -8.81 13.94
N PRO A 118 6.25 -9.91 14.68
CA PRO A 118 6.34 -11.23 14.06
C PRO A 118 5.03 -11.72 13.44
N ARG A 119 3.87 -11.32 13.97
CA ARG A 119 2.56 -11.70 13.44
C ARG A 119 2.27 -11.01 12.09
N VAL A 120 2.62 -9.74 11.97
CA VAL A 120 2.55 -9.01 10.70
C VAL A 120 3.35 -9.75 9.63
N ARG A 121 4.59 -10.12 9.97
CA ARG A 121 5.47 -10.88 9.07
C ARG A 121 4.91 -12.24 8.70
N ALA A 122 4.41 -12.99 9.69
CA ALA A 122 3.84 -14.31 9.47
C ALA A 122 2.63 -14.27 8.52
N ARG A 123 1.76 -13.27 8.66
CA ARG A 123 0.62 -13.08 7.74
C ARG A 123 1.09 -12.76 6.32
N TYR A 124 2.06 -11.88 6.18
CA TYR A 124 2.62 -11.54 4.88
C TYR A 124 3.31 -12.76 4.23
N GLN A 125 4.15 -13.46 5.00
CA GLN A 125 4.83 -14.68 4.53
C GLN A 125 3.83 -15.75 4.10
N ALA A 126 2.75 -15.97 4.85
CA ALA A 126 1.70 -16.93 4.48
C ALA A 126 1.05 -16.59 3.13
N ALA A 127 0.90 -15.31 2.80
CA ALA A 127 0.41 -14.88 1.49
C ALA A 127 1.42 -15.20 0.37
N VAL A 128 2.71 -14.98 0.61
CA VAL A 128 3.79 -15.35 -0.32
C VAL A 128 3.86 -16.87 -0.50
N ASP A 129 3.70 -17.66 0.56
CA ASP A 129 3.71 -19.12 0.51
C ASP A 129 2.55 -19.68 -0.33
N VAL A 130 1.35 -19.07 -0.23
CA VAL A 130 0.21 -19.43 -1.11
C VAL A 130 0.54 -19.18 -2.57
N LEU A 131 1.10 -18.00 -2.89
CA LEU A 131 1.49 -17.66 -4.25
C LEU A 131 2.51 -18.67 -4.80
N GLN A 132 3.57 -18.94 -4.04
CA GLN A 132 4.65 -19.83 -4.46
C GLN A 132 4.20 -21.28 -4.62
N SER A 133 3.38 -21.78 -3.69
CA SER A 133 2.98 -23.18 -3.67
C SER A 133 1.78 -23.51 -4.56
N ARG A 134 0.85 -22.57 -4.74
CA ARG A 134 -0.42 -22.81 -5.45
C ARG A 134 -0.54 -22.12 -6.80
N PHE A 135 0.15 -20.99 -6.96
CA PHE A 135 0.07 -20.16 -8.16
C PHE A 135 1.45 -19.80 -8.73
N PRO A 136 2.39 -20.78 -8.89
CA PRO A 136 3.74 -20.48 -9.36
C PRO A 136 3.77 -19.85 -10.75
N SER A 137 2.73 -20.04 -11.55
CA SER A 137 2.60 -19.43 -12.88
C SER A 137 2.30 -17.91 -12.85
N LEU A 138 2.00 -17.33 -11.67
CA LEU A 138 1.88 -15.90 -11.47
C LEU A 138 3.19 -15.24 -11.02
N LEU A 139 4.23 -16.03 -10.75
CA LEU A 139 5.54 -15.52 -10.36
C LEU A 139 6.27 -14.94 -11.58
N HIS A 140 6.82 -13.73 -11.40
CA HIS A 140 7.70 -13.09 -12.36
C HIS A 140 8.59 -12.04 -11.64
N ASP A 141 9.61 -11.53 -12.32
CA ASP A 141 10.64 -10.65 -11.77
C ASP A 141 10.17 -9.20 -11.42
N ARG A 142 8.98 -8.83 -11.88
CA ARG A 142 8.37 -7.50 -11.66
C ARG A 142 7.35 -7.47 -10.53
N LEU A 143 7.26 -8.51 -9.70
CA LEU A 143 6.36 -8.51 -8.57
C LEU A 143 6.79 -7.49 -7.51
N THR A 144 5.82 -6.71 -7.03
CA THR A 144 5.98 -5.76 -5.94
C THR A 144 5.42 -6.35 -4.65
N PHE A 145 6.28 -6.63 -3.71
CA PHE A 145 5.92 -6.98 -2.33
C PHE A 145 6.11 -5.75 -1.46
N ASN A 146 5.06 -4.91 -1.41
CA ASN A 146 5.08 -3.63 -0.70
C ASN A 146 4.59 -3.78 0.72
N GLY A 147 5.17 -2.99 1.63
CA GLY A 147 4.73 -2.95 3.01
C GLY A 147 5.22 -1.72 3.75
N ALA A 148 5.11 -1.79 5.06
CA ALA A 148 5.49 -0.72 5.99
C ALA A 148 4.67 0.58 5.85
N GLY A 149 5.12 1.56 6.59
CA GLY A 149 4.70 2.95 6.58
C GLY A 149 5.80 3.81 7.19
N SER A 150 5.63 5.13 7.19
CA SER A 150 6.62 6.05 7.77
C SER A 150 7.06 5.69 9.21
N PRO A 151 6.21 5.16 10.09
CA PRO A 151 6.65 4.78 11.44
C PRO A 151 7.28 3.38 11.51
N THR A 152 7.20 2.55 10.47
CA THR A 152 7.55 1.13 10.55
C THR A 152 8.57 0.65 9.51
N PHE A 153 8.93 1.48 8.51
CA PHE A 153 9.80 1.05 7.41
C PHE A 153 11.17 0.54 7.88
N ARG A 154 11.71 1.08 8.98
CA ARG A 154 12.98 0.61 9.57
C ARG A 154 12.90 -0.79 10.17
N HIS A 155 11.70 -1.30 10.43
CA HIS A 155 11.51 -2.68 10.89
C HIS A 155 11.90 -3.72 9.83
N TYR A 156 12.04 -3.29 8.57
CA TYR A 156 12.33 -4.16 7.42
C TYR A 156 13.77 -4.00 6.90
N GLU A 157 14.62 -3.25 7.60
CA GLU A 157 16.04 -3.14 7.24
C GLU A 157 16.71 -4.52 7.28
N GLY A 158 17.37 -4.89 6.17
CA GLY A 158 18.05 -6.17 6.04
C GLY A 158 17.14 -7.39 5.82
N GLU A 159 15.82 -7.19 5.58
CA GLU A 159 14.87 -8.27 5.36
C GLU A 159 14.53 -8.44 3.88
N ALA A 160 14.38 -9.71 3.46
CA ALA A 160 14.09 -10.05 2.07
C ALA A 160 12.60 -10.27 1.78
N LEU A 161 11.71 -10.14 2.79
CA LEU A 161 10.27 -10.38 2.63
C LEU A 161 9.60 -9.34 1.73
N LEU A 162 10.02 -8.08 1.86
CA LEU A 162 9.53 -6.96 1.06
C LEU A 162 10.63 -6.49 0.11
N ASN A 163 10.27 -6.15 -1.11
CA ASN A 163 11.16 -5.54 -2.09
C ASN A 163 10.79 -4.07 -2.38
N ASP A 164 9.72 -3.56 -1.74
CA ASP A 164 9.28 -2.18 -1.84
C ASP A 164 8.69 -1.70 -0.50
N LEU A 165 9.00 -0.47 -0.10
CA LEU A 165 8.59 0.10 1.18
C LEU A 165 7.84 1.42 0.98
N SER A 166 6.68 1.55 1.64
CA SER A 166 5.91 2.79 1.67
C SER A 166 6.38 3.69 2.82
N ALA A 167 7.04 4.80 2.51
CA ALA A 167 7.51 5.77 3.49
C ALA A 167 7.39 7.19 2.92
N GLY A 168 6.27 7.85 3.16
CA GLY A 168 6.00 9.19 2.60
C GLY A 168 5.95 10.30 3.65
N THR A 169 5.09 10.17 4.65
CA THR A 169 4.83 11.23 5.65
C THR A 169 6.07 11.57 6.48
N CYS A 170 7.00 10.63 6.69
CA CYS A 170 8.27 10.90 7.37
C CYS A 170 9.11 11.99 6.68
N LEU A 171 9.03 12.12 5.36
CA LEU A 171 9.76 13.12 4.60
C LEU A 171 9.30 14.56 4.90
N MET A 172 8.07 14.73 5.38
CA MET A 172 7.52 16.01 5.81
C MET A 172 7.57 16.19 7.33
N LYS A 173 7.62 15.09 8.06
CA LYS A 173 7.63 15.01 9.54
C LYS A 173 6.68 16.02 10.19
N PRO A 174 5.36 15.91 9.98
CA PRO A 174 4.40 16.74 10.68
C PRO A 174 4.43 16.43 12.18
N THR A 175 3.98 17.34 13.03
CA THR A 175 4.13 17.29 14.50
C THR A 175 3.69 15.96 15.13
N HIS A 176 2.64 15.31 14.62
CA HIS A 176 2.18 14.00 15.13
C HIS A 176 3.08 12.82 14.72
N TYR A 177 4.12 13.07 13.91
CA TYR A 177 5.21 12.13 13.56
C TYR A 177 6.50 12.42 14.31
N ASP A 178 6.44 13.15 15.42
CA ASP A 178 7.59 13.30 16.33
C ASP A 178 7.78 12.03 17.16
N LEU A 179 8.23 10.97 16.46
CA LEU A 179 8.42 9.61 16.95
C LEU A 179 9.92 9.33 17.11
N PRO A 180 10.33 8.54 18.13
CA PRO A 180 11.74 8.17 18.29
C PRO A 180 12.35 7.52 17.04
N VAL A 181 11.58 6.70 16.31
CA VAL A 181 12.02 6.04 15.07
C VAL A 181 12.32 7.04 13.94
N LEU A 182 11.83 8.28 14.04
CA LEU A 182 12.04 9.36 13.08
C LEU A 182 12.84 10.53 13.68
N ALA A 183 13.61 10.31 14.72
CA ALA A 183 14.35 11.37 15.42
C ALA A 183 15.37 12.08 14.52
N ASP A 184 15.92 11.39 13.53
CA ASP A 184 16.85 11.91 12.53
C ASP A 184 16.20 12.62 11.33
N PHE A 185 14.86 12.60 11.24
CA PHE A 185 14.12 13.39 10.25
C PHE A 185 13.82 14.79 10.80
N GLU A 186 13.82 15.78 9.92
CA GLU A 186 13.46 17.18 10.26
C GLU A 186 12.10 17.56 9.68
N ALA A 187 11.37 18.43 10.37
CA ALA A 187 10.14 18.99 9.83
C ALA A 187 10.46 19.84 8.60
N SER A 188 9.86 19.50 7.46
CA SER A 188 10.12 20.16 6.17
C SER A 188 8.90 20.92 5.63
N SER A 189 7.76 20.87 6.32
CA SER A 189 6.52 21.54 5.90
C SER A 189 5.94 22.35 7.06
N PHE A 190 5.64 23.62 6.80
CA PHE A 190 5.17 24.56 7.80
C PHE A 190 3.95 25.32 7.28
N ILE A 191 3.02 25.65 8.17
CA ILE A 191 1.91 26.55 7.88
C ILE A 191 2.29 27.94 8.46
N ALA A 192 2.46 28.91 7.59
CA ALA A 192 2.64 30.31 8.00
C ALA A 192 1.28 30.97 8.21
N THR A 193 1.02 31.48 9.40
CA THR A 193 -0.24 32.13 9.75
C THR A 193 0.02 33.32 10.68
N PRO A 194 -0.74 34.44 10.56
CA PRO A 194 -0.64 35.53 11.52
C PRO A 194 -1.21 35.14 12.88
N PHE A 195 -0.68 35.72 13.94
CA PHE A 195 -1.30 35.63 15.25
C PHE A 195 -2.59 36.43 15.27
N LEU A 196 -3.70 35.77 15.51
CA LEU A 196 -5.01 36.43 15.63
C LEU A 196 -5.24 37.04 17.05
N LYS A 197 -4.68 36.37 18.06
CA LYS A 197 -4.86 36.74 19.46
C LYS A 197 -3.64 36.38 20.31
N ARG A 198 -3.31 37.21 21.28
CA ARG A 198 -2.28 36.90 22.29
C ARG A 198 -2.90 37.04 23.68
N LEU A 199 -2.86 35.99 24.46
CA LEU A 199 -3.28 36.01 25.85
C LEU A 199 -2.19 36.73 26.69
N GLN A 200 -2.59 37.70 27.54
CA GLN A 200 -1.67 38.30 28.51
C GLN A 200 -1.24 37.23 29.52
N GLY A 201 0.08 37.01 29.64
CA GLY A 201 0.65 35.97 30.50
C GLY A 201 0.60 34.53 29.95
N GLY A 202 0.03 34.34 28.79
CA GLY A 202 0.02 33.02 28.11
C GLY A 202 1.31 32.73 27.36
N ARG A 203 1.74 31.43 27.37
CA ARG A 203 2.92 30.98 26.63
C ARG A 203 2.59 30.55 25.20
N ILE A 204 1.33 30.28 24.88
CA ILE A 204 0.87 29.77 23.59
C ILE A 204 0.00 30.85 22.92
N PRO A 205 0.39 31.40 21.77
CA PRO A 205 -0.47 32.28 20.99
C PRO A 205 -1.65 31.49 20.37
N THR A 206 -2.77 32.19 20.22
CA THR A 206 -3.92 31.64 19.46
C THR A 206 -3.74 31.98 17.99
N LEU A 207 -3.75 31.00 17.16
CA LEU A 207 -3.69 31.09 15.69
C LEU A 207 -5.08 31.33 15.12
#